data_edd31411af9662ee80e035d261f14556
#
_entry.id   edd31411af9662ee80e035d261f14556
#
_cell.length_a   1.000
_cell.length_b   1.000
_cell.length_c   1.000
_cell.angle_alpha   90.00
_cell.angle_beta   90.00
_cell.angle_gamma   90.00
#
_symmetry.space_group_name_H-M   'P 1'
#
loop_
_entity.id
_entity.type
_entity.pdbx_description
1 polymer ?
#
loop_
_entity_poly.entity_id
_entity_poly.type
_entity_poly.pdbx_seq_one_letter_code
_entity_poly.pdbx_strand_id
1 'polypeptide(L)' 'MKKEDQREIYADVLERLIEHLQKRTDVQNIDLMNLSGFCRNCLSKWYVAAA' A
#
# COMPACT_ATOMS: atom_id res chain seq x y z
N MET A 1 -15.02 14.43 9.63
CA MET A 1 -15.24 12.96 9.61
C MET A 1 -14.78 12.35 10.91
N LYS A 2 -15.50 11.33 11.39
CA LYS A 2 -15.08 10.58 12.55
C LYS A 2 -13.85 9.73 12.20
N LYS A 3 -13.05 9.43 13.21
CA LYS A 3 -11.82 8.64 13.05
C LYS A 3 -12.08 7.26 12.43
N GLU A 4 -13.20 6.65 12.78
CA GLU A 4 -13.63 5.35 12.26
C GLU A 4 -13.98 5.41 10.78
N ASP A 5 -14.68 6.49 10.36
CA ASP A 5 -15.01 6.71 8.95
C ASP A 5 -13.75 6.92 8.11
N GLN A 6 -12.76 7.64 8.65
CA GLN A 6 -11.47 7.83 7.98
C GLN A 6 -10.73 6.50 7.78
N ARG A 7 -10.77 5.63 8.79
CA ARG A 7 -10.12 4.32 8.69
C ARG A 7 -10.75 3.44 7.61
N GLU A 8 -12.06 3.48 7.48
CA GLU A 8 -12.76 2.75 6.41
C GLU A 8 -12.38 3.28 5.04
N ILE A 9 -12.31 4.60 4.90
CA ILE A 9 -11.88 5.24 3.66
C ILE A 9 -10.43 4.87 3.35
N TYR A 10 -9.54 4.90 4.34
CA TYR A 10 -8.15 4.51 4.16
C TYR A 10 -8.03 3.04 3.76
N ALA A 11 -8.86 2.17 4.32
CA ALA A 11 -8.87 0.76 3.97
C ALA A 11 -9.26 0.57 2.49
N ASP A 12 -10.28 1.26 2.02
CA ASP A 12 -10.72 1.21 0.62
C ASP A 12 -9.64 1.74 -0.32
N VAL A 13 -9.00 2.84 0.04
CA VAL A 13 -7.91 3.44 -0.73
C VAL A 13 -6.72 2.48 -0.79
N LEU A 14 -6.39 1.85 0.33
CA LEU A 14 -5.29 0.90 0.41
C LEU A 14 -5.55 -0.33 -0.45
N GLU A 15 -6.76 -0.87 -0.43
CA GLU A 15 -7.14 -1.97 -1.31
C GLU A 15 -6.93 -1.61 -2.78
N ARG A 16 -7.35 -0.41 -3.17
CA ARG A 16 -7.18 0.07 -4.53
C ARG A 16 -5.69 0.22 -4.90
N LEU A 17 -4.88 0.71 -3.97
CA LEU A 17 -3.44 0.84 -4.19
C LEU A 17 -2.79 -0.53 -4.37
N ILE A 18 -3.15 -1.49 -3.54
CA ILE A 18 -2.61 -2.85 -3.63
C ILE A 18 -2.98 -3.48 -4.98
N GLU A 19 -4.23 -3.38 -5.40
CA GLU A 19 -4.67 -3.87 -6.70
C GLU A 19 -3.91 -3.21 -7.85
N HIS A 20 -3.71 -1.90 -7.76
CA HIS A 20 -2.97 -1.14 -8.76
C HIS A 20 -1.52 -1.65 -8.86
N LEU A 21 -0.86 -1.83 -7.73
CA LEU A 21 0.52 -2.32 -7.70
C LEU A 21 0.64 -3.74 -8.23
N GLN A 22 -0.37 -4.59 -7.98
CA GLN A 22 -0.39 -5.95 -8.50
C GLN A 22 -0.52 -5.99 -10.03
N LYS A 23 -1.22 -5.02 -10.61
CA LYS A 23 -1.38 -4.89 -12.06
C LYS A 23 -0.14 -4.29 -12.73
N ARG A 24 0.62 -3.48 -12.01
CA ARG A 24 1.82 -2.81 -12.54
C ARG A 24 3.04 -3.72 -12.40
N THR A 25 3.05 -4.81 -13.15
CA THR A 25 4.14 -5.78 -13.16
C THR A 25 5.40 -5.25 -13.87
N ASP A 26 5.26 -4.15 -14.62
CA ASP A 26 6.35 -3.43 -15.25
C ASP A 26 7.22 -2.66 -14.26
N VAL A 27 6.68 -2.36 -13.06
CA VAL A 27 7.38 -1.62 -12.00
C VAL A 27 7.94 -2.62 -10.99
N GLN A 28 9.26 -2.72 -10.94
CA GLN A 28 9.93 -3.59 -9.98
C GLN A 28 9.98 -2.93 -8.60
N ASN A 29 10.14 -3.74 -7.55
CA ASN A 29 10.19 -3.23 -6.18
C ASN A 29 11.31 -2.22 -5.97
N ILE A 30 12.46 -2.41 -6.64
CA ILE A 30 13.58 -1.45 -6.53
C ILE A 30 13.21 -0.09 -7.13
N ASP A 31 12.47 -0.08 -8.23
CA ASP A 31 12.00 1.16 -8.86
C ASP A 31 11.05 1.91 -7.93
N LEU A 32 10.13 1.17 -7.33
CA LEU A 32 9.15 1.74 -6.40
C LEU A 32 9.85 2.30 -5.15
N MET A 33 10.83 1.58 -4.61
CA MET A 33 11.62 2.01 -3.45
C MET A 33 12.38 3.30 -3.75
N ASN A 34 13.02 3.39 -4.91
CA ASN A 34 13.79 4.56 -5.31
C ASN A 34 12.89 5.80 -5.50
N LEU A 35 11.68 5.59 -6.00
CA LEU A 35 10.74 6.67 -6.25
C LEU A 35 10.04 7.16 -4.97
N SER A 36 9.56 6.25 -4.17
CA SER A 36 8.62 6.55 -3.09
C SER A 36 9.14 6.26 -1.68
N GLY A 37 10.28 5.57 -1.56
CA GLY A 37 10.85 5.21 -0.26
C GLY A 37 10.24 3.97 0.36
N PHE A 38 9.32 3.28 -0.32
CA PHE A 38 8.77 2.01 0.11
C PHE A 38 8.55 1.10 -1.09
N CYS A 39 8.35 -0.18 -0.84
CA CYS A 39 8.03 -1.14 -1.88
C CYS A 39 6.91 -2.07 -1.41
N ARG A 40 6.50 -3.01 -2.26
CA ARG A 40 5.45 -3.99 -1.92
C ARG A 40 5.80 -4.81 -0.69
N ASN A 41 7.07 -5.16 -0.53
CA ASN A 41 7.55 -5.88 0.66
C ASN A 41 7.40 -5.04 1.92
N CYS A 42 7.63 -3.74 1.84
CA CYS A 42 7.43 -2.82 2.96
C CYS A 42 5.97 -2.77 3.38
N LEU A 43 5.05 -2.73 2.43
CA LEU A 43 3.61 -2.78 2.71
C LEU A 43 3.23 -4.07 3.44
N SER A 44 3.78 -5.21 3.00
CA SER A 44 3.54 -6.49 3.66
C SER A 44 4.05 -6.51 5.09
N LYS A 45 5.22 -5.94 5.34
CA LYS A 45 5.78 -5.82 6.68
C LYS A 45 4.93 -4.93 7.57
N TRP A 46 4.45 -3.81 7.05
CA TRP A 46 3.56 -2.92 7.79
C TRP A 46 2.24 -3.60 8.13
N TYR A 47 1.72 -4.38 7.20
CA TYR A 47 0.50 -5.16 7.43
C TYR A 47 0.68 -6.13 8.58
N VAL A 48 1.76 -6.90 8.59
CA VAL A 48 2.06 -7.86 9.66
C VAL A 48 2.25 -7.14 10.99
N ALA A 49 2.93 -6.00 10.99
CA ALA A 49 3.15 -5.22 12.20
C ALA A 49 1.85 -4.67 12.76
N ALA A 50 0.88 -4.32 11.91
CA ALA A 50 -0.41 -3.80 12.33
C ALA A 50 -1.36 -4.91 12.81
N ALA A 51 -1.19 -6.11 12.29
CA ALA A 51 -2.02 -7.25 12.68
C ALA A 51 -1.58 -7.82 14.03
#